data_09f187fabe002884cfd182abbf518282
#
_entry.id   09f187fabe002884cfd182abbf518282
#
_cell.length_a   1.000
_cell.length_b   1.000
_cell.length_c   1.000
_cell.angle_alpha   90.00
_cell.angle_beta   90.00
_cell.angle_gamma   90.00
#
_symmetry.space_group_name_H-M   'P 1'
#
loop_
_entity.id
_entity.type
_entity.pdbx_description
1 polymer ?
#
loop_
_entity_poly.entity_id
_entity_poly.type
_entity_poly.pdbx_seq_one_letter_code
_entity_poly.pdbx_strand_id
1 'polypeptide(L)'
;MSPKAKDVLARDHLEVARDDLDGGRLGEALNALFYAAEAAVVALAQENGIDTKKNHGLKAAAARALHEKGIVESDFSGLLRALNQGRKDHWYEGDEPDLDLEEAYSEVQILVDAAQGEPR
;
A
#
# COMPACT_ATOMS: atom_id res chain seq x y z
N MET A 1 0.26 14.72 -21.79
CA MET A 1 0.65 13.40 -21.25
C MET A 1 -0.30 12.99 -20.12
N SER A 2 -0.89 11.83 -20.22
CA SER A 2 -1.80 11.36 -19.18
C SER A 2 -1.01 10.86 -17.96
N PRO A 3 -1.49 11.10 -16.73
CA PRO A 3 -0.86 10.52 -15.56
C PRO A 3 -0.95 8.99 -15.61
N LYS A 4 -0.01 8.33 -14.98
CA LYS A 4 -0.05 6.87 -14.87
C LYS A 4 -1.30 6.42 -14.11
N ALA A 5 -1.88 5.30 -14.53
CA ALA A 5 -2.97 4.67 -13.78
C ALA A 5 -2.47 4.25 -12.39
N LYS A 6 -3.36 4.25 -11.42
CA LYS A 6 -3.00 3.96 -10.03
C LYS A 6 -2.46 2.54 -9.83
N ASP A 7 -2.98 1.56 -10.58
CA ASP A 7 -2.47 0.19 -10.52
C ASP A 7 -1.03 0.08 -11.03
N VAL A 8 -0.69 0.84 -12.07
CA VAL A 8 0.69 0.91 -12.59
C VAL A 8 1.61 1.59 -11.58
N LEU A 9 1.15 2.69 -10.95
CA LEU A 9 1.90 3.37 -9.91
C LEU A 9 2.14 2.45 -8.70
N ALA A 10 1.13 1.65 -8.34
CA ALA A 10 1.26 0.70 -7.24
C ALA A 10 2.38 -0.31 -7.53
N ARG A 11 2.43 -0.85 -8.74
CA ARG A 11 3.48 -1.78 -9.14
C ARG A 11 4.85 -1.11 -9.14
N ASP A 12 4.96 0.11 -9.67
CA ASP A 12 6.21 0.86 -9.68
C ASP A 12 6.74 1.06 -8.25
N HIS A 13 5.88 1.48 -7.33
CA HIS A 13 6.28 1.65 -5.93
C HIS A 13 6.69 0.33 -5.27
N LEU A 14 6.01 -0.76 -5.62
CA LEU A 14 6.35 -2.08 -5.07
C LEU A 14 7.74 -2.53 -5.53
N GLU A 15 8.09 -2.27 -6.79
CA GLU A 15 9.42 -2.57 -7.33
C GLU A 15 10.50 -1.75 -6.62
N VAL A 16 10.24 -0.47 -6.37
CA VAL A 16 11.15 0.39 -5.61
C VAL A 16 11.33 -0.16 -4.18
N ALA A 17 10.24 -0.59 -3.55
CA ALA A 17 10.29 -1.17 -2.21
C ALA A 17 11.18 -2.42 -2.18
N ARG A 18 11.06 -3.29 -3.20
CA ARG A 18 11.90 -4.49 -3.27
C ARG A 18 13.38 -4.14 -3.38
N ASP A 19 13.69 -3.18 -4.23
CA ASP A 19 15.05 -2.71 -4.40
C ASP A 19 15.61 -2.08 -3.11
N ASP A 20 14.80 -1.28 -2.43
CA ASP A 20 15.19 -0.66 -1.17
C ASP A 20 15.41 -1.71 -0.05
N LEU A 21 14.54 -2.72 0.03
CA LEU A 21 14.72 -3.80 1.00
C LEU A 21 16.01 -4.58 0.74
N ASP A 22 16.27 -4.91 -0.51
CA ASP A 22 17.48 -5.63 -0.91
C ASP A 22 18.75 -4.82 -0.61
N GLY A 23 18.65 -3.49 -0.70
CA GLY A 23 19.75 -2.59 -0.38
C GLY A 23 19.87 -2.19 1.08
N GLY A 24 18.98 -2.67 1.95
CA GLY A 24 18.98 -2.32 3.37
C GLY A 24 18.52 -0.91 3.67
N ARG A 25 17.83 -0.25 2.73
CA ARG A 25 17.30 1.10 2.90
C ARG A 25 15.90 1.03 3.50
N LEU A 26 15.83 0.80 4.81
CA LEU A 26 14.56 0.46 5.47
C LEU A 26 13.55 1.60 5.49
N GLY A 27 13.99 2.83 5.72
CA GLY A 27 13.09 3.98 5.72
C GLY A 27 12.47 4.24 4.35
N GLU A 28 13.28 4.16 3.29
CA GLU A 28 12.84 4.30 1.91
C GLU A 28 11.90 3.15 1.55
N ALA A 29 12.22 1.92 1.99
CA ALA A 29 11.36 0.76 1.75
C ALA A 29 9.99 0.93 2.38
N LEU A 30 9.92 1.40 3.63
CA LEU A 30 8.65 1.71 4.31
C LEU A 30 7.82 2.70 3.52
N ASN A 31 8.44 3.76 3.07
CA ASN A 31 7.78 4.81 2.31
C ASN A 31 7.22 4.25 0.99
N ALA A 32 8.03 3.47 0.28
CA ALA A 32 7.61 2.86 -0.99
C ALA A 32 6.48 1.84 -0.79
N LEU A 33 6.56 1.02 0.27
CA LEU A 33 5.49 0.07 0.60
C LEU A 33 4.18 0.79 0.91
N PHE A 34 4.23 1.87 1.67
CA PHE A 34 3.04 2.66 1.98
C PHE A 34 2.40 3.20 0.70
N TYR A 35 3.18 3.81 -0.17
CA TYR A 35 2.64 4.36 -1.42
C TYR A 35 2.13 3.28 -2.37
N ALA A 36 2.79 2.12 -2.41
CA ALA A 36 2.30 0.99 -3.21
C ALA A 36 0.93 0.53 -2.72
N ALA A 37 0.78 0.34 -1.41
CA ALA A 37 -0.48 -0.09 -0.81
C ALA A 37 -1.58 0.96 -1.03
N GLU A 38 -1.26 2.23 -0.81
CA GLU A 38 -2.21 3.32 -1.00
C GLU A 38 -2.70 3.41 -2.44
N ALA A 39 -1.78 3.34 -3.41
CA ALA A 39 -2.14 3.40 -4.82
C ALA A 39 -2.99 2.19 -5.24
N ALA A 40 -2.69 1.00 -4.72
CA ALA A 40 -3.48 -0.20 -5.00
C ALA A 40 -4.90 -0.09 -4.46
N VAL A 41 -5.06 0.42 -3.24
CA VAL A 41 -6.39 0.64 -2.64
C VAL A 41 -7.17 1.65 -3.48
N VAL A 42 -6.53 2.75 -3.88
CA VAL A 42 -7.20 3.77 -4.71
C VAL A 42 -7.64 3.18 -6.04
N ALA A 43 -6.79 2.37 -6.70
CA ALA A 43 -7.14 1.72 -7.96
C ALA A 43 -8.38 0.83 -7.81
N LEU A 44 -8.38 -0.03 -6.81
CA LEU A 44 -9.51 -0.93 -6.53
C LEU A 44 -10.77 -0.16 -6.15
N ALA A 45 -10.63 0.88 -5.34
CA ALA A 45 -11.76 1.71 -4.93
C ALA A 45 -12.39 2.42 -6.11
N GLN A 46 -11.58 2.97 -7.01
CA GLN A 46 -12.08 3.64 -8.21
C GLN A 46 -12.87 2.68 -9.11
N GLU A 47 -12.39 1.45 -9.26
CA GLU A 47 -13.09 0.43 -10.06
C GLU A 47 -14.43 0.03 -9.43
N ASN A 48 -14.57 0.20 -8.12
CA ASN A 48 -15.74 -0.25 -7.37
C ASN A 48 -16.60 0.89 -6.82
N GLY A 49 -16.39 2.11 -7.30
CA GLY A 49 -17.22 3.26 -6.92
C GLY A 49 -17.04 3.75 -5.49
N ILE A 50 -15.91 3.45 -4.86
CA ILE A 50 -15.61 3.87 -3.49
C ILE A 50 -14.79 5.16 -3.54
N ASP A 51 -15.24 6.19 -2.82
CA ASP A 51 -14.58 7.50 -2.79
C ASP A 51 -13.36 7.47 -1.87
N THR A 52 -12.21 7.94 -2.37
CA THR A 52 -10.96 8.03 -1.61
C THR A 52 -10.35 9.43 -1.64
N LYS A 53 -11.08 10.43 -2.16
CA LYS A 53 -10.47 11.72 -2.51
C LYS A 53 -10.31 12.71 -1.36
N LYS A 54 -11.02 12.54 -0.25
CA LYS A 54 -11.13 13.60 0.76
C LYS A 54 -10.00 13.64 1.78
N ASN A 55 -9.47 12.52 2.24
CA ASN A 55 -8.38 12.48 3.23
C ASN A 55 -7.77 11.07 3.34
N HIS A 56 -6.68 10.95 4.11
CA HIS A 56 -6.00 9.67 4.31
C HIS A 56 -6.85 8.63 5.06
N GLY A 57 -7.71 9.09 5.97
CA GLY A 57 -8.62 8.18 6.69
C GLY A 57 -9.55 7.44 5.78
N LEU A 58 -9.96 8.07 4.66
CA LEU A 58 -10.82 7.42 3.69
C LEU A 58 -10.15 6.25 2.97
N LYS A 59 -8.82 6.27 2.82
CA LYS A 59 -8.11 5.16 2.17
C LYS A 59 -8.13 3.92 3.05
N ALA A 60 -7.97 4.05 4.36
CA ALA A 60 -8.11 2.94 5.28
C ALA A 60 -9.57 2.43 5.32
N ALA A 61 -10.53 3.35 5.32
CA ALA A 61 -11.95 2.97 5.24
C ALA A 61 -12.27 2.27 3.92
N ALA A 62 -11.68 2.73 2.82
CA ALA A 62 -11.84 2.09 1.51
C ALA A 62 -11.26 0.67 1.52
N ALA A 63 -10.10 0.46 2.14
CA ALA A 63 -9.49 -0.87 2.26
C ALA A 63 -10.41 -1.83 3.01
N ARG A 64 -11.03 -1.37 4.08
CA ARG A 64 -12.01 -2.15 4.83
C ARG A 64 -13.25 -2.46 3.98
N ALA A 65 -13.78 -1.47 3.26
CA ALA A 65 -14.95 -1.64 2.40
C ALA A 65 -14.67 -2.66 1.30
N LEU A 66 -13.48 -2.65 0.72
CA LEU A 66 -13.09 -3.64 -0.30
C LEU A 66 -13.14 -5.06 0.26
N HIS A 67 -12.71 -5.26 1.50
CA HIS A 67 -12.80 -6.55 2.16
C HIS A 67 -14.26 -6.93 2.45
N GLU A 68 -15.03 -6.01 3.00
CA GLU A 68 -16.44 -6.25 3.31
C GLU A 68 -17.26 -6.60 2.07
N LYS A 69 -16.90 -6.05 0.92
CA LYS A 69 -17.55 -6.35 -0.36
C LYS A 69 -17.02 -7.62 -1.04
N GLY A 70 -16.04 -8.29 -0.44
CA GLY A 70 -15.47 -9.51 -0.99
C GLY A 70 -14.52 -9.30 -2.15
N ILE A 71 -14.07 -8.07 -2.40
CA ILE A 71 -13.17 -7.74 -3.52
C ILE A 71 -11.75 -8.19 -3.21
N VAL A 72 -11.33 -8.06 -1.95
CA VAL A 72 -10.06 -8.60 -1.46
C VAL A 72 -10.33 -9.54 -0.28
N GLU A 73 -9.46 -10.53 -0.11
CA GLU A 73 -9.66 -11.58 0.90
C GLU A 73 -9.39 -11.10 2.33
N SER A 74 -8.56 -10.08 2.49
CA SER A 74 -8.16 -9.57 3.81
C SER A 74 -8.54 -8.10 3.95
N ASP A 75 -8.70 -7.66 5.19
CA ASP A 75 -8.87 -6.24 5.50
C ASP A 75 -7.49 -5.60 5.62
N PHE A 76 -7.07 -4.87 4.60
CA PHE A 76 -5.77 -4.21 4.55
C PHE A 76 -5.72 -2.86 5.26
N SER A 77 -6.81 -2.45 5.95
CA SER A 77 -6.82 -1.16 6.65
C SER A 77 -5.75 -1.09 7.76
N GLY A 78 -5.55 -2.19 8.47
CA GLY A 78 -4.51 -2.28 9.50
C GLY A 78 -3.10 -2.15 8.92
N LEU A 79 -2.86 -2.77 7.77
CA LEU A 79 -1.58 -2.67 7.06
C LEU A 79 -1.28 -1.21 6.68
N LEU A 80 -2.26 -0.51 6.10
CA LEU A 80 -2.10 0.90 5.73
C LEU A 80 -1.74 1.76 6.94
N ARG A 81 -2.44 1.55 8.07
CA ARG A 81 -2.18 2.30 9.30
C ARG A 81 -0.79 2.00 9.84
N ALA A 82 -0.40 0.73 9.87
CA ALA A 82 0.90 0.31 10.39
C ALA A 82 2.04 0.87 9.54
N LEU A 83 1.92 0.82 8.22
CA LEU A 83 2.92 1.38 7.30
C LEU A 83 3.02 2.89 7.45
N ASN A 84 1.89 3.59 7.55
CA ASN A 84 1.90 5.03 7.72
C ASN A 84 2.51 5.44 9.07
N GLN A 85 2.19 4.73 10.14
CA GLN A 85 2.76 5.01 11.46
C GLN A 85 4.26 4.71 11.49
N GLY A 86 4.68 3.57 10.96
CA GLY A 86 6.09 3.21 10.88
C GLY A 86 6.91 4.22 10.10
N ARG A 87 6.36 4.71 8.98
CA ARG A 87 6.99 5.74 8.16
C ARG A 87 7.19 7.04 8.95
N LYS A 88 6.17 7.48 9.68
CA LYS A 88 6.25 8.70 10.50
C LYS A 88 7.26 8.54 11.63
N ASP A 89 7.23 7.43 12.34
CA ASP A 89 8.15 7.17 13.45
C ASP A 89 9.60 7.16 12.98
N HIS A 90 9.87 6.54 11.85
CA HIS A 90 11.21 6.49 11.28
C HIS A 90 11.72 7.88 10.89
N TRP A 91 10.91 8.65 10.14
CA TRP A 91 11.34 9.94 9.60
C TRP A 91 11.40 11.05 10.64
N TYR A 92 10.49 11.04 11.63
CA TYR A 92 10.41 12.11 12.62
C TYR A 92 11.15 11.80 13.92
N GLU A 93 11.24 10.55 14.29
CA GLU A 93 11.83 10.14 15.57
C GLU A 93 13.11 9.33 15.41
N GLY A 94 13.42 8.90 14.18
CA GLY A 94 14.62 8.12 13.89
C GLY A 94 14.56 6.68 14.36
N ASP A 95 13.39 6.20 14.75
CA ASP A 95 13.21 4.83 15.21
C ASP A 95 13.34 3.82 14.08
N GLU A 96 13.90 2.66 14.37
CA GLU A 96 13.85 1.57 13.42
C GLU A 96 12.43 1.06 13.27
N PRO A 97 12.04 0.63 12.05
CA PRO A 97 10.69 0.10 11.83
C PRO A 97 10.40 -1.10 12.74
N ASP A 98 9.27 -1.05 13.43
CA ASP A 98 8.78 -2.14 14.29
C ASP A 98 7.84 -3.07 13.49
N LEU A 99 8.11 -3.22 12.22
CA LEU A 99 7.37 -4.06 11.28
C LEU A 99 8.33 -5.04 10.63
N ASP A 100 7.85 -6.26 10.43
CA ASP A 100 8.54 -7.20 9.54
C ASP A 100 8.30 -6.72 8.09
N LEU A 101 9.30 -6.06 7.51
CA LEU A 101 9.15 -5.44 6.19
C LEU A 101 9.04 -6.48 5.06
N GLU A 102 9.63 -7.67 5.22
CA GLU A 102 9.46 -8.74 4.23
C GLU A 102 8.02 -9.26 4.24
N GLU A 103 7.44 -9.42 5.41
CA GLU A 103 6.04 -9.80 5.54
C GLU A 103 5.12 -8.71 4.98
N ALA A 104 5.39 -7.44 5.32
CA ALA A 104 4.63 -6.31 4.79
C ALA A 104 4.73 -6.25 3.26
N TYR A 105 5.91 -6.49 2.70
CA TYR A 105 6.09 -6.55 1.26
C TYR A 105 5.18 -7.62 0.63
N SER A 106 5.13 -8.81 1.23
CA SER A 106 4.29 -9.91 0.72
C SER A 106 2.81 -9.54 0.74
N GLU A 107 2.35 -8.88 1.79
CA GLU A 107 0.97 -8.42 1.90
C GLU A 107 0.64 -7.33 0.88
N VAL A 108 1.54 -6.37 0.70
CA VAL A 108 1.36 -5.30 -0.29
C VAL A 108 1.37 -5.89 -1.71
N GLN A 109 2.20 -6.91 -1.96
CA GLN A 109 2.22 -7.59 -3.25
C GLN A 109 0.86 -8.22 -3.58
N ILE A 110 0.22 -8.86 -2.61
CA ILE A 110 -1.12 -9.44 -2.80
C ILE A 110 -2.10 -8.33 -3.20
N LEU A 111 -2.06 -7.20 -2.52
CA LEU A 111 -2.94 -6.08 -2.77
C LEU A 111 -2.69 -5.47 -4.17
N VAL A 112 -1.43 -5.30 -4.55
CA VAL A 112 -1.05 -4.77 -5.87
C VAL A 112 -1.49 -5.73 -6.98
N ASP A 113 -1.29 -7.03 -6.79
CA ASP A 113 -1.73 -8.03 -7.76
C ASP A 113 -3.25 -7.98 -7.95
N ALA A 114 -3.99 -7.83 -6.87
CA ALA A 114 -5.45 -7.66 -6.94
C ALA A 114 -5.83 -6.42 -7.73
N ALA A 115 -5.14 -5.30 -7.50
CA ALA A 115 -5.41 -4.05 -8.20
C ALA A 115 -5.14 -4.15 -9.71
N GLN A 116 -4.19 -4.97 -10.11
CA GLN A 116 -3.87 -5.20 -11.53
C GLN A 116 -4.70 -6.33 -12.15
N GLY A 117 -5.55 -7.00 -11.35
CA GLY A 117 -6.37 -8.10 -11.84
C GLY A 117 -5.57 -9.35 -12.15
N GLU A 118 -4.36 -9.50 -11.62
CA GLU A 118 -3.53 -10.66 -11.85
C GLU A 118 -4.01 -11.86 -11.04
N PRO A 119 -3.97 -13.08 -11.61
CA PRO A 119 -4.32 -14.28 -10.85
C PRO A 119 -3.25 -14.52 -9.77
N ARG A 120 -3.71 -15.07 -8.68
CA ARG A 120 -2.83 -15.44 -7.56
C ARG A 120 -2.50 -16.91 -7.59
#